data_4640fe62ab5a5d3dc92e2846dd188277
#
_entry.id   4640fe62ab5a5d3dc92e2846dd188277
#
_cell.length_a   1.000
_cell.length_b   1.000
_cell.length_c   1.000
_cell.angle_alpha   90.00
_cell.angle_beta   90.00
_cell.angle_gamma   90.00
#
_symmetry.space_group_name_H-M   'P 1'
#
loop_
_entity.id
_entity.type
_entity.pdbx_description
1 polymer ?
#
loop_
_entity_poly.entity_id
_entity_poly.type
_entity_poly.pdbx_seq_one_letter_code
_entity_poly.pdbx_strand_id
1 'polypeptide(L)'
;RVEIHVASLNYGETARLMRPRYQLEQAQHLARVLRAVDDNVHVVYVSPFELPEDVVDYYRRLLSLGEAGSGDPAETPRQSRIGRGARNPFGETSDDVLPGGAFTVVVPELSDRFPSSAPLAQVCLCSPACVKRLRYLAHSGKASPVLIPGVSSGWAEKQLALLLNTPLLGPDPDVSSLYSTRSGAKRVLHAADINIPSGAHDIYDEEDLIIALAKLIAGRLDVQRWRFATDSDNGKSGRAFLHVENLEVV
;
A
#
# COMPACT_ATOMS: atom_id res chain seq x y z
N ARG A 1 -17.16 -6.36 8.82
CA ARG A 1 -16.16 -6.62 7.76
C ARG A 1 -14.78 -6.64 8.38
N VAL A 2 -13.90 -7.54 7.93
CA VAL A 2 -12.49 -7.56 8.34
C VAL A 2 -11.63 -7.09 7.17
N GLU A 3 -10.85 -6.04 7.38
CA GLU A 3 -9.91 -5.50 6.39
C GLU A 3 -8.47 -5.82 6.82
N ILE A 4 -7.77 -6.66 6.05
CA ILE A 4 -6.38 -7.03 6.30
C ILE A 4 -5.51 -6.13 5.44
N HIS A 5 -4.80 -5.20 6.06
CA HIS A 5 -3.93 -4.26 5.39
C HIS A 5 -2.48 -4.75 5.41
N VAL A 6 -1.96 -5.13 4.26
CA VAL A 6 -0.55 -5.50 4.06
C VAL A 6 0.13 -4.41 3.26
N ALA A 7 0.86 -3.54 3.95
CA ALA A 7 1.43 -2.33 3.37
C ALA A 7 2.73 -2.58 2.58
N SER A 8 2.77 -3.62 1.78
CA SER A 8 3.89 -3.95 0.89
C SER A 8 4.02 -2.91 -0.22
N LEU A 9 5.23 -2.40 -0.47
CA LEU A 9 5.44 -1.32 -1.44
C LEU A 9 5.79 -1.82 -2.84
N ASN A 10 6.01 -3.08 -3.08
CA ASN A 10 6.21 -3.74 -4.38
C ASN A 10 7.07 -2.98 -5.42
N TYR A 11 8.07 -2.22 -4.95
CA TYR A 11 9.06 -1.61 -5.85
C TYR A 11 9.94 -2.69 -6.49
N GLY A 12 10.47 -2.40 -7.67
CA GLY A 12 11.47 -3.26 -8.31
C GLY A 12 12.70 -3.46 -7.41
N GLU A 13 13.42 -4.56 -7.59
CA GLU A 13 14.52 -4.96 -6.72
C GLU A 13 15.58 -3.87 -6.55
N THR A 14 16.05 -3.30 -7.63
CA THR A 14 17.04 -2.20 -7.60
C THR A 14 16.55 -1.01 -6.79
N ALA A 15 15.28 -0.61 -6.96
CA ALA A 15 14.70 0.50 -6.23
C ALA A 15 14.57 0.21 -4.73
N ARG A 16 14.32 -1.05 -4.35
CA ARG A 16 14.25 -1.48 -2.94
C ARG A 16 15.64 -1.46 -2.28
N LEU A 17 16.65 -1.98 -2.98
CA LEU A 17 18.03 -2.01 -2.48
C LEU A 17 18.62 -0.61 -2.26
N MET A 18 18.19 0.36 -3.07
CA MET A 18 18.60 1.76 -2.91
C MET A 18 17.85 2.52 -1.79
N ARG A 19 16.92 1.87 -1.08
CA ARG A 19 16.10 2.49 -0.03
C ARG A 19 16.46 1.93 1.36
N PRO A 20 17.38 2.56 2.10
CA PRO A 20 17.85 2.04 3.40
C PRO A 20 16.75 2.01 4.46
N ARG A 21 15.64 2.75 4.24
CA ARG A 21 14.49 2.82 5.15
C ARG A 21 13.24 2.15 4.59
N TYR A 22 13.39 1.16 3.71
CA TYR A 22 12.27 0.52 3.02
C TYR A 22 11.23 -0.08 4.00
N GLN A 23 11.67 -0.75 5.07
CA GLN A 23 10.75 -1.26 6.10
C GLN A 23 9.98 -0.14 6.79
N LEU A 24 10.65 0.97 7.12
CA LEU A 24 10.00 2.12 7.73
C LEU A 24 8.97 2.76 6.77
N GLU A 25 9.29 2.84 5.47
CA GLU A 25 8.34 3.31 4.47
C GLU A 25 7.08 2.41 4.41
N GLN A 26 7.23 1.09 4.55
CA GLN A 26 6.09 0.18 4.65
C GLN A 26 5.28 0.43 5.94
N ALA A 27 5.94 0.65 7.08
CA ALA A 27 5.26 0.93 8.34
C ALA A 27 4.53 2.30 8.37
N GLN A 28 4.95 3.27 7.56
CA GLN A 28 4.31 4.59 7.46
C GLN A 28 2.86 4.54 6.96
N HIS A 29 2.40 3.42 6.45
CA HIS A 29 1.00 3.22 6.07
C HIS A 29 0.07 2.96 7.27
N LEU A 30 0.55 3.08 8.51
CA LEU A 30 -0.23 2.83 9.73
C LEU A 30 -1.50 3.68 9.84
N ALA A 31 -1.53 4.87 9.26
CA ALA A 31 -2.75 5.70 9.21
C ALA A 31 -3.99 4.97 8.62
N ARG A 32 -3.79 3.86 7.91
CA ARG A 32 -4.87 2.99 7.42
C ARG A 32 -5.73 2.39 8.55
N VAL A 33 -5.21 2.30 9.78
CA VAL A 33 -6.00 1.86 10.94
C VAL A 33 -7.17 2.80 11.25
N LEU A 34 -7.12 4.06 10.80
CA LEU A 34 -8.21 5.01 10.94
C LEU A 34 -9.47 4.60 10.15
N ARG A 35 -9.36 3.63 9.24
CA ARG A 35 -10.53 3.01 8.59
C ARG A 35 -11.47 2.35 9.61
N ALA A 36 -10.96 2.02 10.78
CA ALA A 36 -11.71 1.45 11.89
C ALA A 36 -12.63 2.47 12.62
N VAL A 37 -12.70 3.72 12.18
CA VAL A 37 -13.78 4.68 12.57
C VAL A 37 -15.16 4.14 12.16
N ASP A 38 -15.23 3.30 11.13
CA ASP A 38 -16.47 2.61 10.77
C ASP A 38 -16.65 1.40 11.70
N ASP A 39 -17.63 1.45 12.60
CA ASP A 39 -17.95 0.41 13.58
C ASP A 39 -18.17 -0.99 12.97
N ASN A 40 -18.45 -1.05 11.66
CA ASN A 40 -18.65 -2.29 10.93
C ASN A 40 -17.34 -2.86 10.38
N VAL A 41 -16.21 -2.17 10.57
CA VAL A 41 -14.91 -2.53 10.03
C VAL A 41 -13.92 -2.83 11.16
N HIS A 42 -13.42 -4.05 11.20
CA HIS A 42 -12.25 -4.40 11.99
C HIS A 42 -11.00 -4.40 11.11
N VAL A 43 -10.02 -3.59 11.45
CA VAL A 43 -8.77 -3.47 10.71
C VAL A 43 -7.70 -4.38 11.31
N VAL A 44 -7.13 -5.26 10.49
CA VAL A 44 -5.92 -6.02 10.81
C VAL A 44 -4.77 -5.40 10.03
N TYR A 45 -3.88 -4.72 10.72
CA TYR A 45 -2.73 -4.06 10.11
C TYR A 45 -1.48 -4.93 10.27
N VAL A 46 -0.84 -5.28 9.17
CA VAL A 46 0.42 -6.02 9.20
C VAL A 46 1.57 -5.01 9.17
N SER A 47 2.40 -5.05 10.22
CA SER A 47 3.59 -4.21 10.36
C SER A 47 4.86 -5.02 10.12
N PRO A 48 5.91 -4.47 9.49
CA PRO A 48 7.18 -5.14 9.30
C PRO A 48 8.00 -5.32 10.59
N PHE A 49 7.65 -4.61 11.65
CA PHE A 49 8.28 -4.65 12.98
C PHE A 49 7.28 -4.24 14.07
N GLU A 50 7.63 -4.48 15.32
CA GLU A 50 6.82 -4.05 16.45
C GLU A 50 6.74 -2.52 16.51
N LEU A 51 5.52 -2.01 16.61
CA LEU A 51 5.28 -0.58 16.69
C LEU A 51 5.48 -0.11 18.13
N PRO A 52 6.09 1.08 18.33
CA PRO A 52 6.15 1.71 19.65
C PRO A 52 4.76 1.88 20.25
N GLU A 53 4.64 1.62 21.55
CA GLU A 53 3.35 1.66 22.26
C GLU A 53 2.69 3.03 22.19
N ASP A 54 3.46 4.09 22.32
CA ASP A 54 3.01 5.48 22.21
C ASP A 54 2.36 5.78 20.84
N VAL A 55 2.89 5.20 19.76
CA VAL A 55 2.32 5.32 18.41
C VAL A 55 0.99 4.60 18.32
N VAL A 56 0.91 3.37 18.85
CA VAL A 56 -0.34 2.60 18.86
C VAL A 56 -1.40 3.30 19.69
N ASP A 57 -1.04 3.81 20.86
CA ASP A 57 -1.95 4.55 21.75
C ASP A 57 -2.42 5.87 21.15
N TYR A 58 -1.57 6.56 20.39
CA TYR A 58 -1.99 7.73 19.64
C TYR A 58 -3.16 7.43 18.69
N TYR A 59 -3.04 6.36 17.89
CA TYR A 59 -4.13 5.97 16.97
C TYR A 59 -5.39 5.48 17.70
N ARG A 60 -5.24 4.79 18.83
CA ARG A 60 -6.39 4.40 19.68
C ARG A 60 -7.14 5.61 20.19
N ARG A 61 -6.43 6.63 20.68
CA ARG A 61 -7.03 7.89 21.13
C ARG A 61 -7.71 8.64 20.01
N LEU A 62 -7.12 8.68 18.81
CA LEU A 62 -7.77 9.31 17.66
C LEU A 62 -9.10 8.63 17.31
N LEU A 63 -9.16 7.30 17.34
CA LEU A 63 -10.37 6.55 17.05
C LEU A 63 -11.45 6.82 18.11
N SER A 64 -11.09 6.86 19.40
CA SER A 64 -12.05 7.17 20.48
C SER A 64 -12.61 8.60 20.40
N LEU A 65 -11.86 9.56 19.87
CA LEU A 65 -12.37 10.91 19.64
C LEU A 65 -13.39 10.97 18.50
N GLY A 66 -13.23 10.12 17.48
CA GLY A 66 -14.19 9.99 16.38
C GLY A 66 -15.55 9.46 16.85
N GLU A 67 -15.57 8.54 17.79
CA GLU A 67 -16.80 8.02 18.42
C GLU A 67 -17.53 9.09 19.24
N ALA A 68 -16.79 9.95 19.96
CA ALA A 68 -17.37 11.01 20.78
C ALA A 68 -18.03 12.15 19.96
N GLY A 69 -17.65 12.31 18.70
CA GLY A 69 -18.20 13.35 17.81
C GLY A 69 -19.50 12.96 17.10
N SER A 70 -19.90 11.70 17.13
CA SER A 70 -21.07 11.18 16.42
C SER A 70 -22.29 10.87 17.32
N GLY A 71 -22.18 11.05 18.64
CA GLY A 71 -23.20 10.72 19.63
C GLY A 71 -23.83 11.92 20.33
N ASP A 72 -25.13 11.84 20.58
CA ASP A 72 -25.86 12.74 21.48
C ASP A 72 -25.21 12.69 22.87
N PRO A 73 -25.02 13.80 23.60
CA PRO A 73 -24.29 13.85 24.87
C PRO A 73 -24.93 13.06 26.02
N ALA A 74 -26.00 12.33 25.77
CA ALA A 74 -26.75 11.52 26.76
C ALA A 74 -26.47 10.00 26.70
N GLU A 75 -25.69 9.51 25.75
CA GLU A 75 -25.36 8.07 25.69
C GLU A 75 -24.04 7.77 26.39
N THR A 76 -24.12 6.97 27.44
CA THR A 76 -22.99 6.35 28.17
C THR A 76 -22.08 5.60 27.19
N PRO A 77 -20.75 5.59 27.41
CA PRO A 77 -19.79 4.91 26.53
C PRO A 77 -20.21 3.45 26.31
N ARG A 78 -20.46 3.08 25.06
CA ARG A 78 -20.81 1.70 24.68
C ARG A 78 -19.63 0.78 25.00
N GLN A 79 -19.77 -0.01 26.06
CA GLN A 79 -18.88 -1.13 26.32
C GLN A 79 -18.90 -2.08 25.11
N SER A 80 -17.72 -2.29 24.51
CA SER A 80 -17.52 -3.11 23.32
C SER A 80 -18.17 -4.50 23.48
N ARG A 81 -19.08 -4.83 22.58
CA ARG A 81 -19.63 -6.18 22.40
C ARG A 81 -18.63 -7.06 21.63
N ILE A 82 -17.52 -7.40 22.23
CA ILE A 82 -16.72 -8.54 21.76
C ILE A 82 -17.21 -9.77 22.52
N GLY A 83 -17.75 -10.74 21.77
CA GLY A 83 -18.28 -11.99 22.29
C GLY A 83 -17.27 -12.72 23.13
N ARG A 84 -17.59 -12.92 24.42
CA ARG A 84 -16.92 -13.90 25.28
C ARG A 84 -17.11 -15.29 24.66
N GLY A 85 -16.04 -15.93 24.19
CA GLY A 85 -16.18 -17.34 23.90
C GLY A 85 -15.16 -18.04 23.02
N ALA A 86 -14.19 -17.38 22.40
CA ALA A 86 -13.16 -18.10 21.67
C ALA A 86 -11.85 -18.16 22.49
N ARG A 87 -11.49 -19.34 22.99
CA ARG A 87 -10.14 -19.57 23.53
C ARG A 87 -9.12 -19.35 22.41
N ASN A 88 -8.20 -18.43 22.65
CA ASN A 88 -7.08 -18.20 21.73
C ASN A 88 -6.24 -19.49 21.64
N PRO A 89 -6.16 -20.16 20.47
CA PRO A 89 -5.43 -21.41 20.32
C PRO A 89 -3.89 -21.24 20.36
N PHE A 90 -3.39 -20.01 20.52
CA PHE A 90 -1.96 -19.70 20.45
C PHE A 90 -1.28 -19.50 21.79
N GLY A 91 -2.00 -19.64 22.92
CA GLY A 91 -1.40 -19.62 24.27
C GLY A 91 -0.81 -18.27 24.70
N GLU A 92 -0.96 -17.23 23.90
CA GLU A 92 -0.58 -15.87 24.26
C GLU A 92 -1.67 -15.23 25.12
N THR A 93 -1.24 -14.45 26.10
CA THR A 93 -2.09 -13.77 27.08
C THR A 93 -3.17 -12.95 26.38
N SER A 94 -4.34 -12.91 26.96
CA SER A 94 -5.58 -12.26 26.47
C SER A 94 -5.49 -10.76 26.15
N ASP A 95 -4.30 -10.18 26.18
CA ASP A 95 -4.06 -8.74 26.00
C ASP A 95 -3.97 -8.31 24.53
N ASP A 96 -3.79 -9.26 23.59
CA ASP A 96 -3.66 -8.96 22.17
C ASP A 96 -4.98 -8.74 21.42
N VAL A 97 -6.11 -9.10 22.02
CA VAL A 97 -7.44 -8.68 21.56
C VAL A 97 -7.97 -7.69 22.56
N LEU A 98 -7.56 -6.45 22.40
CA LEU A 98 -7.93 -5.37 23.30
C LEU A 98 -9.45 -5.18 23.32
N PRO A 99 -10.08 -5.15 24.52
CA PRO A 99 -11.47 -4.77 24.64
C PRO A 99 -11.60 -3.32 24.16
N GLY A 100 -12.36 -3.13 23.08
CA GLY A 100 -12.59 -1.80 22.49
C GLY A 100 -11.62 -1.36 21.40
N GLY A 101 -10.69 -2.22 20.97
CA GLY A 101 -9.76 -1.89 19.87
C GLY A 101 -10.38 -2.16 18.50
N ALA A 102 -10.65 -1.12 17.75
CA ALA A 102 -11.15 -1.21 16.38
C ALA A 102 -10.11 -1.82 15.40
N PHE A 103 -8.85 -1.96 15.81
CA PHE A 103 -7.79 -2.55 14.98
C PHE A 103 -6.85 -3.47 15.76
N THR A 104 -6.23 -4.39 15.02
CA THR A 104 -5.21 -5.33 15.52
C THR A 104 -3.94 -5.17 14.70
N VAL A 105 -2.78 -5.09 15.36
CA VAL A 105 -1.48 -5.12 14.70
C VAL A 105 -0.92 -6.53 14.71
N VAL A 106 -0.41 -6.99 13.57
CA VAL A 106 0.24 -8.30 13.41
C VAL A 106 1.64 -8.07 12.85
N VAL A 107 2.65 -8.67 13.48
CA VAL A 107 4.04 -8.65 13.01
C VAL A 107 4.43 -10.07 12.60
N PRO A 108 4.96 -10.28 11.39
CA PRO A 108 5.43 -11.60 10.99
C PRO A 108 6.64 -12.02 11.84
N GLU A 109 6.62 -13.24 12.35
CA GLU A 109 7.64 -13.78 13.27
C GLU A 109 9.05 -13.89 12.65
N LEU A 110 9.13 -13.89 11.33
CA LEU A 110 10.41 -13.95 10.62
C LEU A 110 10.91 -12.60 10.12
N SER A 111 10.28 -11.50 10.49
CA SER A 111 10.65 -10.14 10.02
C SER A 111 12.13 -9.83 10.22
N ASP A 112 12.71 -10.21 11.34
CA ASP A 112 14.12 -9.96 11.66
C ASP A 112 15.11 -10.84 10.87
N ARG A 113 14.61 -11.92 10.24
CA ARG A 113 15.42 -12.84 9.44
C ARG A 113 15.49 -12.45 7.96
N PHE A 114 14.65 -11.54 7.53
CA PHE A 114 14.63 -11.04 6.17
C PHE A 114 15.42 -9.74 6.03
N PRO A 115 16.02 -9.47 4.86
CA PRO A 115 16.66 -8.19 4.61
C PRO A 115 15.63 -7.06 4.71
N SER A 116 16.08 -5.89 5.18
CA SER A 116 15.23 -4.70 5.32
C SER A 116 14.57 -4.24 4.01
N SER A 117 15.07 -4.72 2.86
CA SER A 117 14.50 -4.48 1.53
C SER A 117 13.43 -5.49 1.11
N ALA A 118 13.07 -6.46 1.97
CA ALA A 118 12.07 -7.46 1.63
C ALA A 118 10.65 -6.86 1.61
N PRO A 119 9.81 -7.19 0.61
CA PRO A 119 8.41 -6.82 0.60
C PRO A 119 7.66 -7.50 1.75
N LEU A 120 6.84 -6.76 2.45
CA LEU A 120 6.13 -7.26 3.64
C LEU A 120 5.25 -8.48 3.34
N ALA A 121 4.55 -8.49 2.22
CA ALA A 121 3.74 -9.65 1.82
C ALA A 121 4.57 -10.93 1.63
N GLN A 122 5.80 -10.81 1.13
CA GLN A 122 6.72 -11.95 1.00
C GLN A 122 7.16 -12.46 2.37
N VAL A 123 7.47 -11.56 3.31
CA VAL A 123 7.81 -11.93 4.69
C VAL A 123 6.63 -12.66 5.36
N CYS A 124 5.40 -12.18 5.18
CA CYS A 124 4.19 -12.85 5.66
C CYS A 124 4.06 -14.27 5.13
N LEU A 125 4.24 -14.48 3.82
CA LEU A 125 4.15 -15.81 3.19
C LEU A 125 5.14 -16.82 3.78
N CYS A 126 6.33 -16.35 4.15
CA CYS A 126 7.37 -17.16 4.77
C CYS A 126 7.18 -17.34 6.28
N SER A 127 6.18 -16.69 6.88
CA SER A 127 5.91 -16.65 8.33
C SER A 127 4.66 -17.47 8.68
N PRO A 128 4.76 -18.80 8.94
CA PRO A 128 3.59 -19.66 9.13
C PRO A 128 2.70 -19.26 10.30
N ALA A 129 3.29 -18.76 11.41
CA ALA A 129 2.50 -18.29 12.56
C ALA A 129 1.71 -17.03 12.21
N CYS A 130 2.32 -16.09 11.48
CA CYS A 130 1.64 -14.93 10.97
C CYS A 130 0.45 -15.33 10.06
N VAL A 131 0.67 -16.18 9.06
CA VAL A 131 -0.40 -16.66 8.17
C VAL A 131 -1.54 -17.31 8.95
N LYS A 132 -1.21 -18.15 9.94
CA LYS A 132 -2.21 -18.82 10.78
C LYS A 132 -3.01 -17.79 11.60
N ARG A 133 -2.35 -16.79 12.17
CA ARG A 133 -3.01 -15.72 12.93
C ARG A 133 -3.89 -14.85 12.03
N LEU A 134 -3.41 -14.44 10.85
CA LEU A 134 -4.21 -13.68 9.88
C LEU A 134 -5.45 -14.45 9.44
N ARG A 135 -5.31 -15.76 9.18
CA ARG A 135 -6.46 -16.62 8.82
C ARG A 135 -7.48 -16.70 9.95
N TYR A 136 -7.02 -16.85 11.19
CA TYR A 136 -7.91 -16.83 12.35
C TYR A 136 -8.67 -15.50 12.46
N LEU A 137 -7.98 -14.37 12.39
CA LEU A 137 -8.60 -13.04 12.45
C LEU A 137 -9.57 -12.79 11.29
N ALA A 138 -9.21 -13.23 10.07
CA ALA A 138 -10.05 -13.12 8.89
C ALA A 138 -11.41 -13.81 9.05
N HIS A 139 -11.42 -14.99 9.71
CA HIS A 139 -12.59 -15.88 9.77
C HIS A 139 -13.16 -16.03 11.19
N SER A 140 -12.74 -15.21 12.17
CA SER A 140 -13.17 -15.29 13.57
C SER A 140 -14.62 -14.85 13.80
N GLY A 141 -15.35 -14.40 12.79
CA GLY A 141 -16.72 -13.96 12.90
C GLY A 141 -17.55 -14.23 11.63
N LYS A 142 -18.76 -13.67 11.57
CA LYS A 142 -19.62 -13.69 10.36
C LYS A 142 -19.22 -12.64 9.31
N ALA A 143 -18.11 -11.93 9.55
CA ALA A 143 -17.67 -10.85 8.70
C ALA A 143 -17.01 -11.37 7.40
N SER A 144 -17.19 -10.66 6.29
CA SER A 144 -16.49 -10.94 5.04
C SER A 144 -15.10 -10.33 5.10
N PRO A 145 -14.03 -11.15 5.08
CA PRO A 145 -12.66 -10.64 5.06
C PRO A 145 -12.29 -10.11 3.67
N VAL A 146 -11.36 -9.16 3.64
CA VAL A 146 -10.75 -8.67 2.41
C VAL A 146 -9.28 -8.32 2.67
N LEU A 147 -8.39 -8.64 1.74
CA LEU A 147 -6.98 -8.25 1.79
C LEU A 147 -6.77 -6.98 0.97
N ILE A 148 -6.18 -5.97 1.60
CA ILE A 148 -5.90 -4.67 1.00
C ILE A 148 -4.39 -4.52 0.85
N PRO A 149 -3.87 -4.43 -0.40
CA PRO A 149 -2.44 -4.30 -0.65
C PRO A 149 -1.92 -2.91 -0.30
N GLY A 150 -0.61 -2.72 -0.37
CA GLY A 150 0.07 -1.45 -0.16
C GLY A 150 -0.21 -0.43 -1.27
N VAL A 151 0.75 -0.23 -2.14
CA VAL A 151 0.65 0.73 -3.26
C VAL A 151 0.14 0.05 -4.52
N SER A 152 0.58 -1.18 -4.77
CA SER A 152 0.17 -2.00 -5.92
C SER A 152 0.03 -3.46 -5.51
N SER A 153 -0.80 -4.20 -6.23
CA SER A 153 -0.91 -5.65 -6.05
C SER A 153 0.28 -6.35 -6.69
N GLY A 154 0.96 -7.19 -5.92
CA GLY A 154 2.02 -8.07 -6.40
C GLY A 154 1.63 -9.54 -6.29
N TRP A 155 2.49 -10.43 -6.80
CA TRP A 155 2.28 -11.86 -6.71
C TRP A 155 2.24 -12.38 -5.27
N ALA A 156 3.02 -11.77 -4.38
CA ALA A 156 3.02 -12.15 -2.97
C ALA A 156 1.67 -11.85 -2.29
N GLU A 157 1.06 -10.69 -2.58
CA GLU A 157 -0.28 -10.35 -2.07
C GLU A 157 -1.34 -11.30 -2.63
N LYS A 158 -1.26 -11.64 -3.93
CA LYS A 158 -2.18 -12.61 -4.55
C LYS A 158 -2.07 -13.99 -3.90
N GLN A 159 -0.85 -14.48 -3.69
CA GLN A 159 -0.63 -15.77 -3.00
C GLN A 159 -1.11 -15.71 -1.54
N LEU A 160 -0.85 -14.62 -0.83
CA LEU A 160 -1.32 -14.46 0.55
C LEU A 160 -2.85 -14.44 0.61
N ALA A 161 -3.52 -13.72 -0.29
CA ALA A 161 -4.98 -13.71 -0.39
C ALA A 161 -5.56 -15.11 -0.62
N LEU A 162 -4.95 -15.90 -1.52
CA LEU A 162 -5.33 -17.29 -1.75
C LEU A 162 -5.14 -18.16 -0.50
N LEU A 163 -4.00 -18.04 0.19
CA LEU A 163 -3.73 -18.78 1.42
C LEU A 163 -4.71 -18.43 2.55
N LEU A 164 -5.13 -17.18 2.63
CA LEU A 164 -6.09 -16.70 3.61
C LEU A 164 -7.55 -17.00 3.20
N ASN A 165 -7.78 -17.46 1.97
CA ASN A 165 -9.12 -17.59 1.38
C ASN A 165 -9.92 -16.27 1.46
N THR A 166 -9.29 -15.17 1.05
CA THR A 166 -9.86 -13.82 1.09
C THR A 166 -9.73 -13.16 -0.28
N PRO A 167 -10.70 -12.35 -0.72
CA PRO A 167 -10.54 -11.57 -1.93
C PRO A 167 -9.45 -10.52 -1.76
N LEU A 168 -8.65 -10.29 -2.81
CA LEU A 168 -7.68 -9.21 -2.91
C LEU A 168 -8.37 -7.96 -3.46
N LEU A 169 -8.32 -6.87 -2.72
CA LEU A 169 -8.84 -5.58 -3.16
C LEU A 169 -7.78 -4.85 -3.99
N GLY A 170 -7.63 -5.26 -5.22
CA GLY A 170 -6.67 -4.69 -6.15
C GLY A 170 -6.72 -5.43 -7.49
N PRO A 171 -6.09 -4.88 -8.54
CA PRO A 171 -6.00 -5.54 -9.82
C PRO A 171 -5.14 -6.81 -9.73
N ASP A 172 -5.27 -7.69 -10.70
CA ASP A 172 -4.35 -8.82 -10.87
C ASP A 172 -2.91 -8.28 -11.01
N PRO A 173 -1.89 -8.97 -10.45
CA PRO A 173 -0.50 -8.53 -10.53
C PRO A 173 0.00 -8.24 -11.95
N ASP A 174 -0.39 -9.02 -12.94
CA ASP A 174 -0.01 -8.79 -14.34
C ASP A 174 -0.63 -7.50 -14.88
N VAL A 175 -1.90 -7.27 -14.58
CA VAL A 175 -2.61 -6.04 -14.93
C VAL A 175 -2.00 -4.85 -14.19
N SER A 176 -1.69 -5.02 -12.91
CA SER A 176 -1.04 -3.99 -12.09
C SER A 176 0.33 -3.62 -12.65
N SER A 177 1.16 -4.60 -13.01
CA SER A 177 2.51 -4.34 -13.56
C SER A 177 2.46 -3.58 -14.88
N LEU A 178 1.48 -3.88 -15.73
CA LEU A 178 1.33 -3.25 -17.04
C LEU A 178 0.81 -1.81 -16.97
N TYR A 179 -0.16 -1.55 -16.09
CA TYR A 179 -0.87 -0.26 -16.06
C TYR A 179 -0.46 0.68 -14.91
N SER A 180 0.35 0.22 -13.95
CA SER A 180 0.87 1.08 -12.87
C SER A 180 2.06 1.95 -13.30
N THR A 181 2.62 1.72 -14.50
CA THR A 181 3.66 2.56 -15.09
C THR A 181 3.09 3.86 -15.65
N ARG A 182 3.95 4.85 -15.92
CA ARG A 182 3.53 6.12 -16.53
C ARG A 182 2.97 5.93 -17.93
N SER A 183 3.62 5.10 -18.74
CA SER A 183 3.17 4.72 -20.08
C SER A 183 1.85 3.96 -20.02
N GLY A 184 1.75 2.99 -19.11
CA GLY A 184 0.53 2.24 -18.87
C GLY A 184 -0.64 3.13 -18.48
N ALA A 185 -0.44 4.05 -17.53
CA ALA A 185 -1.47 5.01 -17.13
C ALA A 185 -1.92 5.90 -18.30
N LYS A 186 -0.99 6.38 -19.13
CA LYS A 186 -1.33 7.14 -20.34
C LYS A 186 -2.15 6.33 -21.34
N ARG A 187 -1.84 5.05 -21.54
CA ARG A 187 -2.65 4.16 -22.40
C ARG A 187 -4.09 4.03 -21.90
N VAL A 188 -4.27 3.86 -20.58
CA VAL A 188 -5.63 3.80 -19.98
C VAL A 188 -6.37 5.12 -20.19
N LEU A 189 -5.73 6.25 -19.91
CA LEU A 189 -6.35 7.57 -20.08
C LEU A 189 -6.71 7.83 -21.56
N HIS A 190 -5.83 7.48 -22.48
CA HIS A 190 -6.07 7.59 -23.92
C HIS A 190 -7.24 6.71 -24.38
N ALA A 191 -7.29 5.45 -23.90
CA ALA A 191 -8.39 4.54 -24.21
C ALA A 191 -9.74 5.01 -23.65
N ALA A 192 -9.72 5.81 -22.58
CA ALA A 192 -10.89 6.43 -21.97
C ALA A 192 -11.24 7.82 -22.59
N ASP A 193 -10.57 8.21 -23.68
CA ASP A 193 -10.74 9.52 -24.36
C ASP A 193 -10.54 10.71 -23.41
N ILE A 194 -9.65 10.54 -22.42
CA ILE A 194 -9.29 11.62 -21.49
C ILE A 194 -8.11 12.41 -22.06
N ASN A 195 -8.22 13.72 -22.02
CA ASN A 195 -7.17 14.62 -22.50
C ASN A 195 -5.88 14.45 -21.68
N ILE A 196 -4.78 14.12 -22.34
CA ILE A 196 -3.46 13.94 -21.75
C ILE A 196 -2.46 14.96 -22.30
N PRO A 197 -1.49 15.41 -21.50
CA PRO A 197 -0.42 16.28 -21.98
C PRO A 197 0.34 15.67 -23.16
N SER A 198 0.70 16.49 -24.14
CA SER A 198 1.54 16.08 -25.27
C SER A 198 2.85 15.48 -24.78
N GLY A 199 3.27 14.37 -25.37
CA GLY A 199 4.49 13.68 -24.99
C GLY A 199 4.62 12.35 -25.73
N ALA A 200 5.79 11.72 -25.60
CA ALA A 200 6.05 10.39 -26.08
C ALA A 200 6.26 9.44 -24.89
N HIS A 201 5.99 8.16 -25.07
CA HIS A 201 6.16 7.09 -24.08
C HIS A 201 6.56 5.81 -24.80
N ASP A 202 6.92 4.79 -24.03
CA ASP A 202 7.46 3.54 -24.57
C ASP A 202 8.77 3.74 -25.37
N ILE A 203 9.66 4.58 -24.83
CA ILE A 203 10.98 4.86 -25.39
C ILE A 203 11.99 3.98 -24.64
N TYR A 204 12.73 3.18 -25.37
CA TYR A 204 13.63 2.17 -24.80
C TYR A 204 15.10 2.43 -25.05
N ASP A 205 15.43 3.26 -26.02
CA ASP A 205 16.82 3.59 -26.37
C ASP A 205 17.02 5.09 -26.66
N GLU A 206 18.28 5.47 -26.87
CA GLU A 206 18.68 6.87 -27.08
C GLU A 206 18.22 7.40 -28.44
N GLU A 207 18.25 6.57 -29.47
CA GLU A 207 17.85 6.98 -30.83
C GLU A 207 16.35 7.31 -30.87
N ASP A 208 15.53 6.44 -30.30
CA ASP A 208 14.08 6.65 -30.14
C ASP A 208 13.80 7.92 -29.34
N LEU A 209 14.59 8.17 -28.27
CA LEU A 209 14.44 9.38 -27.47
C LEU A 209 14.69 10.65 -28.27
N ILE A 210 15.78 10.70 -29.03
CA ILE A 210 16.16 11.85 -29.86
C ILE A 210 15.11 12.11 -30.93
N ILE A 211 14.67 11.06 -31.62
CA ILE A 211 13.65 11.17 -32.68
C ILE A 211 12.33 11.65 -32.11
N ALA A 212 11.87 11.08 -30.99
CA ALA A 212 10.62 11.48 -30.36
C ALA A 212 10.67 12.92 -29.87
N LEU A 213 11.78 13.31 -29.23
CA LEU A 213 11.97 14.67 -28.73
C LEU A 213 11.99 15.69 -29.86
N ALA A 214 12.73 15.41 -30.94
CA ALA A 214 12.78 16.29 -32.11
C ALA A 214 11.39 16.51 -32.73
N LYS A 215 10.58 15.46 -32.86
CA LYS A 215 9.20 15.53 -33.35
C LYS A 215 8.30 16.36 -32.39
N LEU A 216 8.45 16.18 -31.08
CA LEU A 216 7.69 16.91 -30.09
C LEU A 216 8.02 18.41 -30.10
N ILE A 217 9.31 18.76 -30.16
CA ILE A 217 9.78 20.16 -30.23
C ILE A 217 9.29 20.81 -31.53
N ALA A 218 9.47 20.14 -32.68
CA ALA A 218 9.03 20.66 -33.97
C ALA A 218 7.52 20.87 -34.05
N GLY A 219 6.73 20.01 -33.40
CA GLY A 219 5.27 20.13 -33.36
C GLY A 219 4.73 21.13 -32.34
N ARG A 220 5.54 21.55 -31.36
CA ARG A 220 5.13 22.42 -30.25
C ARG A 220 6.22 23.41 -29.87
N LEU A 221 6.48 24.36 -30.76
CA LEU A 221 7.48 25.42 -30.57
C LEU A 221 7.12 26.41 -29.43
N ASP A 222 5.87 26.37 -28.98
CA ASP A 222 5.36 27.13 -27.82
C ASP A 222 5.83 26.55 -26.47
N VAL A 223 6.30 25.28 -26.44
CA VAL A 223 6.74 24.60 -25.23
C VAL A 223 8.23 24.81 -25.01
N GLN A 224 8.57 25.61 -24.01
CA GLN A 224 9.97 25.94 -23.68
C GLN A 224 10.66 24.89 -22.80
N ARG A 225 9.90 24.04 -22.07
CA ARG A 225 10.44 23.10 -21.11
C ARG A 225 9.84 21.72 -21.27
N TRP A 226 10.70 20.73 -21.51
CA TRP A 226 10.33 19.31 -21.60
C TRP A 226 10.81 18.55 -20.36
N ARG A 227 9.97 17.67 -19.88
CA ARG A 227 10.28 16.81 -18.72
C ARG A 227 10.44 15.36 -19.16
N PHE A 228 11.57 14.79 -18.80
CA PHE A 228 11.82 13.35 -18.89
C PHE A 228 11.48 12.68 -17.56
N ALA A 229 11.00 11.46 -17.60
CA ALA A 229 10.75 10.67 -16.41
C ALA A 229 10.91 9.19 -16.74
N THR A 230 11.52 8.43 -15.83
CA THR A 230 11.54 6.97 -15.94
C THR A 230 10.14 6.41 -15.80
N ASP A 231 9.83 5.34 -16.52
CA ASP A 231 8.47 4.80 -16.61
C ASP A 231 7.99 4.17 -15.29
N SER A 232 8.87 3.46 -14.60
CA SER A 232 8.58 2.71 -13.38
C SER A 232 8.86 3.47 -12.08
N ASP A 233 9.16 4.78 -12.13
CA ASP A 233 9.47 5.56 -10.94
C ASP A 233 8.22 6.02 -10.20
N ASN A 234 7.97 5.42 -9.03
CA ASN A 234 6.86 5.78 -8.14
C ASN A 234 7.12 7.06 -7.34
N GLY A 235 8.14 7.85 -7.68
CA GLY A 235 8.45 8.92 -6.80
C GLY A 235 9.14 10.12 -7.40
N LYS A 236 10.26 10.45 -6.80
CA LYS A 236 10.93 11.74 -6.93
C LYS A 236 12.24 11.65 -7.73
N SER A 237 12.75 10.44 -7.93
CA SER A 237 13.97 10.14 -8.70
C SER A 237 13.64 9.88 -10.17
N GLY A 238 14.63 9.87 -11.03
CA GLY A 238 14.46 9.56 -12.45
C GLY A 238 13.73 10.65 -13.24
N ARG A 239 13.91 11.93 -12.88
CA ARG A 239 13.38 13.08 -13.62
C ARG A 239 14.51 13.96 -14.11
N ALA A 240 14.40 14.38 -15.37
CA ALA A 240 15.27 15.39 -15.98
C ALA A 240 14.42 16.43 -16.72
N PHE A 241 15.02 17.58 -17.00
CA PHE A 241 14.37 18.66 -17.69
C PHE A 241 15.30 19.19 -18.78
N LEU A 242 14.72 19.47 -19.95
CA LEU A 242 15.38 20.20 -21.04
C LEU A 242 14.66 21.53 -21.25
N HIS A 243 15.43 22.61 -21.26
CA HIS A 243 14.95 23.93 -21.62
C HIS A 243 15.38 24.24 -23.06
N VAL A 244 14.43 24.40 -23.96
CA VAL A 244 14.71 24.57 -25.41
C VAL A 244 15.37 25.91 -25.68
N GLU A 245 15.05 26.94 -24.90
CA GLU A 245 15.66 28.28 -24.98
C GLU A 245 17.18 28.30 -24.74
N ASN A 246 17.73 27.27 -24.10
CA ASN A 246 19.15 27.15 -23.80
C ASN A 246 19.91 26.26 -24.82
N LEU A 247 19.23 25.83 -25.89
CA LEU A 247 19.90 25.11 -26.97
C LEU A 247 20.60 26.11 -27.87
N GLU A 248 21.94 26.00 -27.96
CA GLU A 248 22.71 26.74 -28.95
C GLU A 248 22.30 26.26 -30.34
N VAL A 249 21.88 27.21 -31.18
CA VAL A 249 21.62 26.92 -32.58
C VAL A 249 22.99 26.79 -33.26
N VAL A 250 23.37 25.52 -33.57
CA VAL A 250 24.59 25.23 -34.35
C VAL A 250 24.33 25.47 -35.83
#